data_3726e145152091903a092f727ff1e51b
#
_entry.id   3726e145152091903a092f727ff1e51b
#
_cell.length_a   1.000
_cell.length_b   1.000
_cell.length_c   1.000
_cell.angle_alpha   90.00
_cell.angle_beta   90.00
_cell.angle_gamma   90.00
#
_symmetry.space_group_name_H-M   'P 1'
#
loop_
_entity.id
_entity.type
_entity.pdbx_description
1 polymer ?
#
loop_
_entity_poly.entity_id
_entity_poly.type
_entity_poly.pdbx_seq_one_letter_code
_entity_poly.pdbx_strand_id
1 'polypeptide(L)'
;VQTCALPILIPGIEWVKTLPADDFGKAVEKGKSQFVGPEIDGKKLGVIGLGAIGVNVANAAVKLGMEVYGYDPYISVNAAWKLSKWVHKAATVEELFKECDYITIHVPATPDTKNMINKKSLAMMKDGVRILNFARDTLVNTADIIKALKSGKVARYITDFGSKELVETENTVVLPHLGASTPESEDNCATMAVKEMIDYLENGNIQNSVNLPTVVEPRTTTYRVCIIHKNIPNMLAVFANAFAKKSMNIENMVNKARGEYAYTVIDTNDLSEDITKVIENHEGVIKARIIAKIVF
;
A
#
# COMPACT_ATOMS: atom_id res chain seq x y z
N VAL A 1 -5.26 19.21 14.55
CA VAL A 1 -5.87 20.45 14.05
C VAL A 1 -5.11 21.05 12.87
N GLN A 2 -3.79 20.89 12.77
CA GLN A 2 -2.97 21.60 11.79
C GLN A 2 -2.80 20.90 10.42
N THR A 3 -2.98 19.61 10.33
CA THR A 3 -2.62 18.83 9.11
C THR A 3 -3.53 19.09 7.89
N CYS A 4 -4.80 19.41 8.09
CA CYS A 4 -5.68 19.79 6.95
C CYS A 4 -5.55 21.25 6.54
N ALA A 5 -4.92 22.08 7.35
CA ALA A 5 -4.65 23.47 7.01
C ALA A 5 -3.40 23.65 6.13
N LEU A 6 -2.53 22.63 6.00
CA LEU A 6 -1.29 22.74 5.22
C LEU A 6 -1.49 23.26 3.78
N PRO A 7 -2.48 22.80 2.99
CA PRO A 7 -2.72 23.33 1.66
C PRO A 7 -3.19 24.79 1.63
N ILE A 8 -3.69 25.31 2.77
CA ILE A 8 -4.14 26.69 2.94
C ILE A 8 -3.02 27.53 3.57
N LEU A 9 -2.21 26.92 4.44
CA LEU A 9 -1.12 27.60 5.13
C LEU A 9 -0.02 28.08 4.16
N ILE A 10 0.34 27.27 3.15
CA ILE A 10 1.39 27.64 2.18
C ILE A 10 1.03 28.93 1.42
N PRO A 11 -0.15 29.03 0.76
CA PRO A 11 -0.60 30.29 0.16
C PRO A 11 -0.71 31.43 1.17
N GLY A 12 -1.13 31.14 2.40
CA GLY A 12 -1.20 32.14 3.46
C GLY A 12 0.17 32.70 3.86
N ILE A 13 1.17 31.83 3.97
CA ILE A 13 2.55 32.23 4.26
C ILE A 13 3.11 33.11 3.13
N GLU A 14 2.93 32.70 1.87
CA GLU A 14 3.39 33.49 0.74
C GLU A 14 2.68 34.83 0.64
N TRP A 15 1.36 34.85 0.89
CA TRP A 15 0.61 36.10 0.94
C TRP A 15 1.11 37.03 2.05
N VAL A 16 1.38 36.52 3.27
CA VAL A 16 1.92 37.34 4.37
C VAL A 16 3.24 38.01 4.00
N LYS A 17 4.09 37.34 3.23
CA LYS A 17 5.36 37.92 2.72
C LYS A 17 5.15 39.12 1.77
N THR A 18 3.99 39.22 1.17
CA THR A 18 3.66 40.32 0.22
C THR A 18 3.09 41.56 0.89
N LEU A 19 2.80 41.47 2.20
CA LEU A 19 2.18 42.60 2.93
C LEU A 19 3.19 43.73 3.20
N PRO A 20 2.73 44.99 3.18
CA PRO A 20 3.58 46.12 3.49
C PRO A 20 3.99 46.12 4.96
N ALA A 21 5.19 46.64 5.26
CA ALA A 21 5.69 46.75 6.63
C ALA A 21 4.86 47.69 7.50
N ASP A 22 4.35 48.75 6.91
CA ASP A 22 3.51 49.70 7.60
C ASP A 22 2.12 49.09 7.86
N ASP A 23 1.65 49.18 9.11
CA ASP A 23 0.37 48.59 9.58
C ASP A 23 0.24 47.09 9.30
N PHE A 24 1.35 46.32 9.28
CA PHE A 24 1.41 44.90 8.96
C PHE A 24 0.36 44.08 9.72
N GLY A 25 0.24 44.26 11.03
CA GLY A 25 -0.74 43.55 11.86
C GLY A 25 -2.19 43.77 11.43
N LYS A 26 -2.55 45.01 11.05
CA LYS A 26 -3.90 45.31 10.55
C LYS A 26 -4.13 44.73 9.17
N ALA A 27 -3.12 44.72 8.32
CA ALA A 27 -3.20 44.11 6.97
C ALA A 27 -3.44 42.59 7.08
N VAL A 28 -2.72 41.91 8.00
CA VAL A 28 -2.95 40.48 8.30
C VAL A 28 -4.36 40.23 8.77
N GLU A 29 -4.82 40.95 9.80
CA GLU A 29 -6.17 40.78 10.34
C GLU A 29 -7.26 41.01 9.29
N LYS A 30 -7.11 42.00 8.42
CA LYS A 30 -8.07 42.32 7.37
C LYS A 30 -8.15 41.22 6.30
N GLY A 31 -7.02 40.57 5.98
CA GLY A 31 -6.95 39.62 4.86
C GLY A 31 -6.98 38.13 5.26
N LYS A 32 -6.80 37.78 6.54
CA LYS A 32 -6.71 36.39 6.99
C LYS A 32 -7.94 35.53 6.66
N SER A 33 -9.13 36.15 6.52
CA SER A 33 -10.37 35.44 6.23
C SER A 33 -10.39 34.69 4.91
N GLN A 34 -9.57 35.08 3.94
CA GLN A 34 -9.42 34.37 2.66
C GLN A 34 -8.77 32.99 2.81
N PHE A 35 -8.13 32.70 3.94
CA PHE A 35 -7.46 31.43 4.26
C PHE A 35 -8.24 30.59 5.27
N VAL A 36 -9.51 30.88 5.52
CA VAL A 36 -10.36 30.10 6.41
C VAL A 36 -10.68 28.75 5.76
N GLY A 37 -10.46 27.67 6.50
CA GLY A 37 -10.80 26.32 6.10
C GLY A 37 -11.67 25.61 7.13
N PRO A 38 -12.30 24.48 6.79
CA PRO A 38 -13.08 23.69 7.74
C PRO A 38 -12.15 22.97 8.70
N GLU A 39 -12.62 22.75 9.91
CA GLU A 39 -12.03 21.83 10.87
C GLU A 39 -12.14 20.38 10.37
N ILE A 40 -11.23 19.51 10.81
CA ILE A 40 -11.27 18.07 10.50
C ILE A 40 -11.92 17.26 11.62
N ASP A 41 -11.94 17.80 12.84
CA ASP A 41 -12.59 17.18 13.98
C ASP A 41 -14.07 16.92 13.69
N GLY A 42 -14.53 15.70 13.95
CA GLY A 42 -15.89 15.25 13.65
C GLY A 42 -16.21 15.07 12.15
N LYS A 43 -15.27 15.28 11.22
CA LYS A 43 -15.47 14.99 9.80
C LYS A 43 -15.24 13.52 9.48
N LYS A 44 -15.97 13.00 8.49
CA LYS A 44 -15.87 11.62 8.04
C LYS A 44 -14.76 11.46 7.00
N LEU A 45 -13.81 10.56 7.28
CA LEU A 45 -12.75 10.15 6.35
C LEU A 45 -13.01 8.74 5.84
N GLY A 46 -13.15 8.57 4.54
CA GLY A 46 -13.15 7.28 3.86
C GLY A 46 -11.74 6.88 3.46
N VAL A 47 -11.27 5.73 3.93
CA VAL A 47 -9.97 5.15 3.59
C VAL A 47 -10.18 3.95 2.67
N ILE A 48 -9.76 4.05 1.42
CA ILE A 48 -9.86 2.99 0.42
C ILE A 48 -8.51 2.26 0.36
N GLY A 49 -8.50 1.00 0.83
CA GLY A 49 -7.29 0.20 1.00
C GLY A 49 -6.69 0.33 2.40
N LEU A 50 -6.68 -0.78 3.16
CA LEU A 50 -6.17 -0.88 4.53
C LEU A 50 -4.90 -1.73 4.60
N GLY A 51 -4.01 -1.51 3.63
CA GLY A 51 -2.65 -2.05 3.64
C GLY A 51 -1.73 -1.30 4.62
N ALA A 52 -0.41 -1.44 4.44
CA ALA A 52 0.60 -0.86 5.33
C ALA A 52 0.45 0.67 5.51
N ILE A 53 0.07 1.40 4.45
CA ILE A 53 -0.11 2.86 4.49
C ILE A 53 -1.51 3.21 5.00
N GLY A 54 -2.56 2.61 4.43
CA GLY A 54 -3.94 2.95 4.76
C GLY A 54 -4.28 2.74 6.24
N VAL A 55 -3.77 1.68 6.88
CA VAL A 55 -3.92 1.46 8.33
C VAL A 55 -3.30 2.61 9.15
N ASN A 56 -2.10 3.06 8.77
CA ASN A 56 -1.44 4.16 9.48
C ASN A 56 -2.20 5.48 9.31
N VAL A 57 -2.70 5.76 8.10
CA VAL A 57 -3.53 6.95 7.82
C VAL A 57 -4.83 6.90 8.61
N ALA A 58 -5.53 5.77 8.61
CA ALA A 58 -6.77 5.58 9.37
C ALA A 58 -6.55 5.81 10.88
N ASN A 59 -5.49 5.21 11.44
CA ASN A 59 -5.16 5.35 12.84
C ASN A 59 -4.76 6.79 13.22
N ALA A 60 -4.04 7.48 12.35
CA ALA A 60 -3.67 8.89 12.55
C ALA A 60 -4.92 9.80 12.51
N ALA A 61 -5.82 9.57 11.55
CA ALA A 61 -7.04 10.35 11.41
C ALA A 61 -7.97 10.21 12.62
N VAL A 62 -8.11 9.00 13.18
CA VAL A 62 -8.84 8.78 14.46
C VAL A 62 -8.24 9.64 15.59
N LYS A 63 -6.90 9.70 15.70
CA LYS A 63 -6.23 10.51 16.73
C LYS A 63 -6.42 12.02 16.52
N LEU A 64 -6.71 12.43 15.29
CA LEU A 64 -7.01 13.82 14.93
C LEU A 64 -8.50 14.17 15.08
N GLY A 65 -9.31 13.28 15.68
CA GLY A 65 -10.74 13.52 15.93
C GLY A 65 -11.65 13.24 14.74
N MET A 66 -11.16 12.63 13.65
CA MET A 66 -12.02 12.26 12.52
C MET A 66 -12.79 10.98 12.81
N GLU A 67 -14.02 10.89 12.27
CA GLU A 67 -14.77 9.65 12.17
C GLU A 67 -14.30 8.87 10.92
N VAL A 68 -13.64 7.73 11.14
CA VAL A 68 -12.95 7.04 10.05
C VAL A 68 -13.70 5.79 9.60
N TYR A 69 -13.92 5.68 8.30
CA TYR A 69 -14.50 4.53 7.62
C TYR A 69 -13.45 3.90 6.69
N GLY A 70 -13.27 2.59 6.79
CA GLY A 70 -12.29 1.86 5.98
C GLY A 70 -12.95 0.81 5.10
N TYR A 71 -12.50 0.71 3.85
CA TYR A 71 -12.89 -0.33 2.91
C TYR A 71 -11.66 -1.01 2.33
N ASP A 72 -11.55 -2.32 2.55
CA ASP A 72 -10.56 -3.19 1.90
C ASP A 72 -11.10 -4.63 1.88
N PRO A 73 -11.47 -5.18 0.70
CA PRO A 73 -11.97 -6.55 0.59
C PRO A 73 -10.88 -7.61 0.80
N TYR A 74 -9.61 -7.21 0.79
CA TYR A 74 -8.44 -8.10 0.88
C TYR A 74 -7.58 -7.84 2.12
N ILE A 75 -8.14 -7.19 3.16
CA ILE A 75 -7.38 -6.85 4.36
C ILE A 75 -6.75 -8.10 4.98
N SER A 76 -5.44 -8.04 5.22
CA SER A 76 -4.75 -9.14 5.91
C SER A 76 -5.06 -9.13 7.41
N VAL A 77 -4.97 -10.31 8.04
CA VAL A 77 -5.13 -10.44 9.49
C VAL A 77 -4.14 -9.52 10.24
N ASN A 78 -2.89 -9.46 9.79
CA ASN A 78 -1.87 -8.60 10.38
C ASN A 78 -2.20 -7.10 10.26
N ALA A 79 -2.80 -6.67 9.17
CA ALA A 79 -3.26 -5.29 8.99
C ALA A 79 -4.45 -4.99 9.92
N ALA A 80 -5.41 -5.93 10.01
CA ALA A 80 -6.56 -5.79 10.88
C ALA A 80 -6.17 -5.68 12.37
N TRP A 81 -5.17 -6.44 12.82
CA TRP A 81 -4.64 -6.34 14.19
C TRP A 81 -3.98 -4.98 14.52
N LYS A 82 -3.51 -4.26 13.51
CA LYS A 82 -2.90 -2.93 13.68
C LYS A 82 -3.93 -1.80 13.58
N LEU A 83 -5.14 -2.09 13.11
CA LEU A 83 -6.18 -1.09 12.90
C LEU A 83 -6.82 -0.69 14.23
N SER A 84 -7.03 0.60 14.42
CA SER A 84 -7.75 1.12 15.58
C SER A 84 -9.17 0.57 15.64
N LYS A 85 -9.64 0.20 16.82
CA LYS A 85 -11.04 -0.23 17.06
C LYS A 85 -12.07 0.85 16.74
N TRP A 86 -11.66 2.09 16.58
CA TRP A 86 -12.51 3.22 16.24
C TRP A 86 -12.66 3.45 14.72
N VAL A 87 -12.04 2.59 13.90
CA VAL A 87 -12.25 2.62 12.46
C VAL A 87 -13.47 1.76 12.14
N HIS A 88 -14.47 2.36 11.51
CA HIS A 88 -15.70 1.69 11.09
C HIS A 88 -15.46 0.96 9.78
N LYS A 89 -15.95 -0.27 9.68
CA LYS A 89 -15.89 -1.04 8.44
C LYS A 89 -17.00 -0.58 7.50
N ALA A 90 -16.64 -0.14 6.29
CA ALA A 90 -17.60 0.02 5.20
C ALA A 90 -17.81 -1.31 4.46
N ALA A 91 -19.03 -1.63 4.10
CA ALA A 91 -19.38 -2.84 3.37
C ALA A 91 -18.98 -2.74 1.89
N THR A 92 -19.08 -1.54 1.31
CA THR A 92 -18.74 -1.25 -0.09
C THR A 92 -17.99 0.08 -0.21
N VAL A 93 -17.31 0.29 -1.33
CA VAL A 93 -16.66 1.57 -1.61
C VAL A 93 -17.68 2.69 -1.85
N GLU A 94 -18.85 2.37 -2.35
CA GLU A 94 -19.96 3.30 -2.58
C GLU A 94 -20.50 3.89 -1.28
N GLU A 95 -20.43 3.12 -0.18
CA GLU A 95 -20.79 3.61 1.16
C GLU A 95 -19.81 4.74 1.57
N LEU A 96 -18.52 4.59 1.34
CA LEU A 96 -17.55 5.65 1.59
C LEU A 96 -17.85 6.90 0.75
N PHE A 97 -18.18 6.71 -0.54
CA PHE A 97 -18.48 7.83 -1.42
C PHE A 97 -19.68 8.65 -0.94
N LYS A 98 -20.71 8.00 -0.45
CA LYS A 98 -21.95 8.67 0.01
C LYS A 98 -21.77 9.36 1.35
N GLU A 99 -21.02 8.76 2.26
CA GLU A 99 -21.00 9.15 3.67
C GLU A 99 -19.83 10.06 4.06
N CYS A 100 -18.71 10.02 3.31
CA CYS A 100 -17.49 10.67 3.75
C CYS A 100 -17.32 12.09 3.18
N ASP A 101 -16.74 12.98 3.99
CA ASP A 101 -16.38 14.34 3.62
C ASP A 101 -15.00 14.40 2.96
N TYR A 102 -14.16 13.42 3.28
CA TYR A 102 -12.81 13.21 2.76
C TYR A 102 -12.67 11.78 2.27
N ILE A 103 -11.99 11.59 1.13
CA ILE A 103 -11.65 10.27 0.59
C ILE A 103 -10.13 10.20 0.39
N THR A 104 -9.50 9.18 0.93
CA THR A 104 -8.08 8.92 0.70
C THR A 104 -7.87 7.51 0.12
N ILE A 105 -6.97 7.40 -0.86
CA ILE A 105 -6.81 6.20 -1.69
C ILE A 105 -5.45 5.57 -1.42
N HIS A 106 -5.44 4.27 -1.07
CA HIS A 106 -4.25 3.49 -0.73
C HIS A 106 -4.27 2.09 -1.35
N VAL A 107 -4.80 1.97 -2.56
CA VAL A 107 -4.84 0.71 -3.32
C VAL A 107 -3.82 0.71 -4.46
N PRO A 108 -3.31 -0.47 -4.88
CA PRO A 108 -2.47 -0.58 -6.07
C PRO A 108 -3.26 -0.27 -7.35
N ALA A 109 -2.54 0.13 -8.40
CA ALA A 109 -3.11 0.25 -9.74
C ALA A 109 -3.26 -1.15 -10.35
N THR A 110 -4.49 -1.56 -10.58
CA THR A 110 -4.90 -2.82 -11.24
C THR A 110 -5.94 -2.51 -12.30
N PRO A 111 -6.29 -3.45 -13.19
CA PRO A 111 -7.41 -3.25 -14.09
C PRO A 111 -8.72 -2.87 -13.39
N ASP A 112 -8.98 -3.43 -12.19
CA ASP A 112 -10.21 -3.19 -11.41
C ASP A 112 -10.20 -1.84 -10.69
N THR A 113 -9.04 -1.33 -10.31
CA THR A 113 -8.92 -0.04 -9.60
C THR A 113 -8.64 1.14 -10.53
N LYS A 114 -8.31 0.88 -11.79
CA LYS A 114 -8.07 1.92 -12.79
C LYS A 114 -9.31 2.82 -12.94
N ASN A 115 -9.09 4.14 -12.85
CA ASN A 115 -10.16 5.13 -12.93
C ASN A 115 -11.31 4.87 -11.94
N MET A 116 -11.03 4.33 -10.74
CA MET A 116 -12.06 4.12 -9.74
C MET A 116 -12.72 5.43 -9.30
N ILE A 117 -11.96 6.54 -9.34
CA ILE A 117 -12.52 7.89 -9.22
C ILE A 117 -12.77 8.43 -10.62
N ASN A 118 -14.02 8.49 -11.00
CA ASN A 118 -14.50 8.93 -12.31
C ASN A 118 -15.85 9.65 -12.16
N LYS A 119 -16.45 10.11 -13.27
CA LYS A 119 -17.72 10.82 -13.29
C LYS A 119 -18.82 10.08 -12.49
N LYS A 120 -18.90 8.75 -12.58
CA LYS A 120 -19.92 7.96 -11.90
C LYS A 120 -19.71 7.92 -10.38
N SER A 121 -18.49 7.64 -9.93
CA SER A 121 -18.16 7.63 -8.50
C SER A 121 -18.24 9.03 -7.88
N LEU A 122 -17.77 10.06 -8.58
CA LEU A 122 -17.88 11.46 -8.16
C LEU A 122 -19.34 11.89 -7.98
N ALA A 123 -20.25 11.46 -8.85
CA ALA A 123 -21.67 11.76 -8.71
C ALA A 123 -22.31 11.21 -7.43
N MET A 124 -21.77 10.10 -6.88
CA MET A 124 -22.23 9.50 -5.63
C MET A 124 -21.70 10.21 -4.38
N MET A 125 -20.61 10.97 -4.50
CA MET A 125 -19.96 11.63 -3.37
C MET A 125 -20.77 12.85 -2.90
N LYS A 126 -20.47 13.30 -1.68
CA LYS A 126 -21.03 14.57 -1.16
C LYS A 126 -20.52 15.75 -1.99
N ASP A 127 -21.33 16.79 -2.07
CA ASP A 127 -20.88 18.07 -2.63
C ASP A 127 -19.81 18.68 -1.71
N GLY A 128 -18.75 19.18 -2.31
CA GLY A 128 -17.62 19.70 -1.56
C GLY A 128 -16.69 18.64 -0.96
N VAL A 129 -16.76 17.39 -1.41
CA VAL A 129 -15.84 16.33 -0.98
C VAL A 129 -14.39 16.71 -1.26
N ARG A 130 -13.48 16.24 -0.41
CA ARG A 130 -12.04 16.39 -0.59
C ARG A 130 -11.41 15.04 -0.86
N ILE A 131 -10.55 14.97 -1.89
CA ILE A 131 -9.97 13.72 -2.35
C ILE A 131 -8.45 13.80 -2.26
N LEU A 132 -7.83 12.78 -1.64
CA LEU A 132 -6.39 12.65 -1.49
C LEU A 132 -5.94 11.39 -2.23
N ASN A 133 -5.00 11.54 -3.16
CA ASN A 133 -4.43 10.43 -3.91
C ASN A 133 -2.91 10.48 -3.86
N PHE A 134 -2.33 9.71 -2.97
CA PHE A 134 -0.88 9.47 -2.85
C PHE A 134 -0.52 8.03 -3.20
N ALA A 135 -1.40 7.33 -3.95
CA ALA A 135 -1.20 5.94 -4.30
C ALA A 135 -0.69 5.77 -5.74
N ARG A 136 -1.51 6.09 -6.75
CA ARG A 136 -1.16 6.01 -8.18
C ARG A 136 -2.02 6.99 -8.99
N ASP A 137 -1.43 7.54 -10.05
CA ASP A 137 -2.09 8.48 -10.98
C ASP A 137 -3.33 7.88 -11.65
N THR A 138 -3.20 6.64 -12.12
CA THR A 138 -4.22 5.94 -12.90
C THR A 138 -5.51 5.60 -12.13
N LEU A 139 -5.54 5.79 -10.82
CA LEU A 139 -6.73 5.56 -9.97
C LEU A 139 -7.81 6.63 -10.13
N VAL A 140 -7.42 7.83 -10.57
CA VAL A 140 -8.31 8.98 -10.73
C VAL A 140 -8.35 9.38 -12.21
N ASN A 141 -9.55 9.52 -12.77
CA ASN A 141 -9.70 10.07 -14.11
C ASN A 141 -9.47 11.59 -14.08
N THR A 142 -8.38 12.04 -14.69
CA THR A 142 -7.95 13.45 -14.66
C THR A 142 -9.01 14.40 -15.24
N ALA A 143 -9.62 14.05 -16.36
CA ALA A 143 -10.64 14.91 -16.99
C ALA A 143 -11.90 15.05 -16.13
N ASP A 144 -12.31 13.97 -15.46
CA ASP A 144 -13.51 13.98 -14.61
C ASP A 144 -13.27 14.74 -13.30
N ILE A 145 -12.08 14.59 -12.68
CA ILE A 145 -11.76 15.32 -11.46
C ILE A 145 -11.65 16.83 -11.70
N ILE A 146 -11.07 17.25 -12.83
CA ILE A 146 -10.98 18.66 -13.22
C ILE A 146 -12.39 19.25 -13.41
N LYS A 147 -13.30 18.53 -14.08
CA LYS A 147 -14.70 18.97 -14.20
C LYS A 147 -15.40 19.10 -12.85
N ALA A 148 -15.16 18.14 -11.95
CA ALA A 148 -15.75 18.13 -10.62
C ALA A 148 -15.23 19.28 -9.74
N LEU A 149 -13.95 19.64 -9.86
CA LEU A 149 -13.36 20.80 -9.20
C LEU A 149 -14.00 22.11 -9.71
N LYS A 150 -14.09 22.28 -11.04
CA LYS A 150 -14.69 23.46 -11.66
C LYS A 150 -16.17 23.64 -11.31
N SER A 151 -16.90 22.56 -11.08
CA SER A 151 -18.31 22.62 -10.69
C SER A 151 -18.54 22.78 -9.19
N GLY A 152 -17.50 22.71 -8.35
CA GLY A 152 -17.60 22.71 -6.89
C GLY A 152 -18.02 21.38 -6.28
N LYS A 153 -18.25 20.33 -7.09
CA LYS A 153 -18.55 18.97 -6.61
C LYS A 153 -17.41 18.42 -5.73
N VAL A 154 -16.18 18.67 -6.15
CA VAL A 154 -14.96 18.42 -5.38
C VAL A 154 -14.41 19.77 -4.89
N ALA A 155 -14.32 19.95 -3.59
CA ALA A 155 -13.78 21.18 -3.02
C ALA A 155 -12.25 21.25 -3.12
N ARG A 156 -11.56 20.10 -3.04
CA ARG A 156 -10.09 20.03 -3.21
C ARG A 156 -9.66 18.64 -3.66
N TYR A 157 -8.66 18.62 -4.52
CA TYR A 157 -7.94 17.41 -4.91
C TYR A 157 -6.46 17.57 -4.58
N ILE A 158 -5.92 16.65 -3.79
CA ILE A 158 -4.52 16.65 -3.35
C ILE A 158 -3.85 15.38 -3.88
N THR A 159 -2.72 15.53 -4.55
CA THR A 159 -1.98 14.41 -5.13
C THR A 159 -0.49 14.72 -5.23
N ASP A 160 0.34 13.68 -5.30
CA ASP A 160 1.75 13.76 -5.66
C ASP A 160 2.03 13.20 -7.07
N PHE A 161 0.98 13.01 -7.87
CA PHE A 161 1.02 12.65 -9.29
C PHE A 161 0.53 13.83 -10.14
N GLY A 162 1.46 14.71 -10.49
CA GLY A 162 1.15 15.92 -11.21
C GLY A 162 1.00 15.75 -12.72
N SER A 163 0.06 16.48 -13.30
CA SER A 163 0.06 16.83 -14.72
C SER A 163 -0.03 18.35 -14.86
N LYS A 164 0.37 18.90 -16.01
CA LYS A 164 0.28 20.35 -16.26
C LYS A 164 -1.16 20.84 -16.07
N GLU A 165 -2.13 20.11 -16.55
CA GLU A 165 -3.55 20.43 -16.43
C GLU A 165 -4.03 20.49 -14.97
N LEU A 166 -3.53 19.59 -14.11
CA LEU A 166 -3.87 19.59 -12.68
C LEU A 166 -3.23 20.77 -11.96
N VAL A 167 -1.98 21.09 -12.26
CA VAL A 167 -1.27 22.23 -11.64
C VAL A 167 -1.96 23.56 -11.97
N GLU A 168 -2.49 23.70 -13.19
CA GLU A 168 -3.21 24.90 -13.65
C GLU A 168 -4.68 24.94 -13.18
N THR A 169 -5.19 23.86 -12.57
CA THR A 169 -6.59 23.81 -12.12
C THR A 169 -6.72 24.32 -10.67
N GLU A 170 -7.62 25.29 -10.47
CA GLU A 170 -7.93 25.80 -9.14
C GLU A 170 -8.39 24.67 -8.18
N ASN A 171 -8.09 24.84 -6.89
CA ASN A 171 -8.42 23.88 -5.85
C ASN A 171 -7.71 22.51 -5.97
N THR A 172 -6.67 22.41 -6.78
CA THR A 172 -5.71 21.31 -6.75
C THR A 172 -4.48 21.67 -5.93
N VAL A 173 -3.92 20.68 -5.25
CA VAL A 173 -2.60 20.75 -4.64
C VAL A 173 -1.79 19.59 -5.19
N VAL A 174 -0.81 19.91 -6.00
CA VAL A 174 0.11 18.93 -6.57
C VAL A 174 1.44 19.05 -5.84
N LEU A 175 1.86 17.97 -5.18
CA LEU A 175 3.11 17.89 -4.44
C LEU A 175 4.16 17.13 -5.27
N PRO A 176 5.45 17.38 -5.07
CA PRO A 176 6.49 16.48 -5.54
C PRO A 176 6.32 15.10 -4.91
N HIS A 177 6.57 14.03 -5.67
CA HIS A 177 6.48 12.64 -5.19
C HIS A 177 7.68 12.30 -4.29
N LEU A 178 7.64 12.75 -3.04
CA LEU A 178 8.73 12.64 -2.05
C LEU A 178 8.39 11.74 -0.85
N GLY A 179 7.39 10.89 -0.99
CA GLY A 179 6.85 10.10 0.14
C GLY A 179 7.86 9.18 0.83
N ALA A 180 8.93 8.78 0.15
CA ALA A 180 10.00 7.94 0.68
C ALA A 180 11.39 8.57 0.53
N SER A 181 11.49 9.86 0.23
CA SER A 181 12.74 10.55 -0.09
C SER A 181 13.31 11.28 1.12
N THR A 182 13.45 10.59 2.23
CA THR A 182 14.20 11.08 3.40
C THR A 182 15.39 10.17 3.66
N PRO A 183 16.51 10.69 4.22
CA PRO A 183 17.66 9.85 4.59
C PRO A 183 17.28 8.65 5.43
N GLU A 184 16.40 8.84 6.41
CA GLU A 184 15.93 7.76 7.29
C GLU A 184 15.12 6.70 6.52
N SER A 185 14.32 7.10 5.53
CA SER A 185 13.58 6.17 4.69
C SER A 185 14.51 5.34 3.82
N GLU A 186 15.55 5.95 3.24
CA GLU A 186 16.56 5.26 2.44
C GLU A 186 17.34 4.25 3.29
N ASP A 187 17.79 4.62 4.47
CA ASP A 187 18.48 3.75 5.43
C ASP A 187 17.57 2.59 5.89
N ASN A 188 16.31 2.87 6.18
CA ASN A 188 15.35 1.86 6.58
C ASN A 188 15.05 0.88 5.42
N CYS A 189 14.92 1.37 4.19
CA CYS A 189 14.73 0.52 3.01
C CYS A 189 15.94 -0.40 2.78
N ALA A 190 17.16 0.15 2.85
CA ALA A 190 18.39 -0.63 2.72
C ALA A 190 18.48 -1.71 3.82
N THR A 191 18.24 -1.33 5.07
CA THR A 191 18.26 -2.25 6.21
C THR A 191 17.20 -3.36 6.06
N MET A 192 15.99 -3.02 5.62
CA MET A 192 14.91 -3.98 5.40
C MET A 192 15.27 -4.95 4.26
N ALA A 193 15.77 -4.44 3.14
CA ALA A 193 16.17 -5.27 2.00
C ALA A 193 17.27 -6.27 2.38
N VAL A 194 18.26 -5.84 3.16
CA VAL A 194 19.32 -6.72 3.67
C VAL A 194 18.77 -7.81 4.58
N LYS A 195 17.88 -7.46 5.52
CA LYS A 195 17.25 -8.43 6.43
C LYS A 195 16.42 -9.47 5.67
N GLU A 196 15.65 -9.04 4.67
CA GLU A 196 14.84 -9.94 3.84
C GLU A 196 15.73 -10.85 2.97
N MET A 197 16.85 -10.31 2.47
CA MET A 197 17.84 -11.10 1.72
C MET A 197 18.50 -12.16 2.61
N ILE A 198 18.90 -11.81 3.82
CA ILE A 198 19.47 -12.75 4.79
C ILE A 198 18.43 -13.84 5.12
N ASP A 199 17.18 -13.47 5.43
CA ASP A 199 16.12 -14.43 5.75
C ASP A 199 15.82 -15.36 4.55
N TYR A 200 15.85 -14.82 3.32
CA TYR A 200 15.74 -15.64 2.13
C TYR A 200 16.93 -16.59 1.98
N LEU A 201 18.17 -16.15 2.17
CA LEU A 201 19.34 -16.97 1.99
C LEU A 201 19.49 -18.04 3.06
N GLU A 202 19.22 -17.71 4.32
CA GLU A 202 19.43 -18.59 5.48
C GLU A 202 18.23 -19.48 5.79
N ASN A 203 17.00 -18.96 5.59
CA ASN A 203 15.78 -19.66 5.97
C ASN A 203 14.85 -19.99 4.79
N GLY A 204 15.11 -19.46 3.60
CA GLY A 204 14.23 -19.66 2.45
C GLY A 204 12.91 -18.90 2.51
N ASN A 205 12.77 -17.97 3.44
CA ASN A 205 11.56 -17.16 3.55
C ASN A 205 11.51 -16.10 2.44
N ILE A 206 10.32 -15.82 1.92
CA ILE A 206 10.08 -14.77 0.93
C ILE A 206 9.07 -13.78 1.51
N GLN A 207 9.48 -12.52 1.61
CA GLN A 207 8.63 -11.41 2.01
C GLN A 207 8.73 -10.28 0.98
N ASN A 208 7.66 -9.51 0.81
CA ASN A 208 7.58 -8.32 -0.04
C ASN A 208 8.07 -8.48 -1.50
N SER A 209 8.18 -9.72 -2.00
CA SER A 209 8.58 -9.98 -3.37
C SER A 209 7.55 -9.47 -4.37
N VAL A 210 8.00 -8.91 -5.50
CA VAL A 210 7.12 -8.38 -6.56
C VAL A 210 6.50 -9.48 -7.40
N ASN A 211 7.22 -10.59 -7.58
CA ASN A 211 6.88 -11.66 -8.52
C ASN A 211 6.62 -13.02 -7.86
N LEU A 212 7.09 -13.24 -6.64
CA LEU A 212 6.88 -14.49 -5.91
C LEU A 212 5.89 -14.29 -4.75
N PRO A 213 5.19 -15.34 -4.32
CA PRO A 213 4.28 -15.27 -3.19
C PRO A 213 5.05 -15.10 -1.87
N THR A 214 4.43 -14.46 -0.89
CA THR A 214 4.97 -14.42 0.47
C THR A 214 4.85 -15.80 1.13
N VAL A 215 5.99 -16.35 1.50
CA VAL A 215 6.12 -17.61 2.27
C VAL A 215 7.07 -17.36 3.43
N VAL A 216 6.54 -17.38 4.64
CA VAL A 216 7.30 -17.23 5.89
C VAL A 216 6.91 -18.40 6.78
N GLU A 217 7.83 -19.36 6.89
CA GLU A 217 7.57 -20.60 7.66
C GLU A 217 8.71 -20.79 8.68
N PRO A 218 8.37 -20.99 9.95
CA PRO A 218 9.34 -21.33 10.97
C PRO A 218 10.11 -22.60 10.56
N ARG A 219 11.43 -22.58 10.72
CA ARG A 219 12.25 -23.75 10.40
C ARG A 219 12.48 -24.61 11.62
N THR A 220 11.96 -25.83 11.58
CA THR A 220 12.04 -26.80 12.68
C THR A 220 12.98 -27.97 12.38
N THR A 221 13.36 -28.15 11.10
CA THR A 221 14.16 -29.29 10.60
C THR A 221 15.60 -28.92 10.30
N THR A 222 16.43 -29.93 10.10
CA THR A 222 17.86 -29.78 9.76
C THR A 222 18.04 -29.21 8.34
N TYR A 223 17.23 -29.69 7.39
CA TYR A 223 17.32 -29.28 5.99
C TYR A 223 15.99 -28.70 5.50
N ARG A 224 16.10 -27.78 4.59
CA ARG A 224 14.97 -27.17 3.87
C ARG A 224 15.27 -27.12 2.39
N VAL A 225 14.39 -27.66 1.56
CA VAL A 225 14.47 -27.58 0.11
C VAL A 225 13.50 -26.50 -0.35
N CYS A 226 14.02 -25.50 -1.04
CA CYS A 226 13.27 -24.34 -1.57
C CYS A 226 13.21 -24.43 -3.08
N ILE A 227 12.01 -24.38 -3.66
CA ILE A 227 11.78 -24.64 -5.08
C ILE A 227 10.98 -23.49 -5.68
N ILE A 228 11.55 -22.79 -6.67
CA ILE A 228 10.85 -21.85 -7.53
C ILE A 228 10.41 -22.59 -8.76
N HIS A 229 9.12 -22.55 -9.10
CA HIS A 229 8.58 -23.28 -10.23
C HIS A 229 7.39 -22.54 -10.87
N LYS A 230 7.02 -22.97 -12.08
CA LYS A 230 5.78 -22.51 -12.72
C LYS A 230 4.57 -23.02 -11.96
N ASN A 231 3.53 -22.24 -11.92
CA ASN A 231 2.25 -22.59 -11.29
C ASN A 231 1.41 -23.45 -12.26
N ILE A 232 1.84 -24.68 -12.46
CA ILE A 232 1.20 -25.66 -13.34
C ILE A 232 0.77 -26.92 -12.57
N PRO A 233 -0.20 -27.70 -13.10
CA PRO A 233 -0.64 -28.93 -12.42
C PRO A 233 0.49 -29.94 -12.17
N ASN A 234 0.30 -30.79 -11.17
CA ASN A 234 1.15 -31.93 -10.82
C ASN A 234 2.51 -31.62 -10.15
N MET A 235 2.90 -30.35 -9.97
CA MET A 235 4.23 -30.02 -9.43
C MET A 235 4.47 -30.61 -8.03
N LEU A 236 3.48 -30.57 -7.14
CA LEU A 236 3.62 -31.13 -5.80
C LEU A 236 3.82 -32.66 -5.80
N ALA A 237 3.15 -33.38 -6.71
CA ALA A 237 3.37 -34.81 -6.87
C ALA A 237 4.78 -35.12 -7.38
N VAL A 238 5.31 -34.30 -8.28
CA VAL A 238 6.71 -34.40 -8.77
C VAL A 238 7.68 -34.28 -7.59
N PHE A 239 7.50 -33.30 -6.71
CA PHE A 239 8.39 -33.08 -5.57
C PHE A 239 8.27 -34.23 -4.55
N ALA A 240 7.05 -34.63 -4.20
CA ALA A 240 6.83 -35.74 -3.28
C ALA A 240 7.44 -37.06 -3.80
N ASN A 241 7.30 -37.33 -5.10
CA ASN A 241 7.90 -38.51 -5.72
C ASN A 241 9.44 -38.45 -5.76
N ALA A 242 10.03 -37.26 -5.96
CA ALA A 242 11.48 -37.08 -5.89
C ALA A 242 12.02 -37.42 -4.51
N PHE A 243 11.36 -36.94 -3.44
CA PHE A 243 11.71 -37.27 -2.06
C PHE A 243 11.52 -38.77 -1.76
N ALA A 244 10.38 -39.36 -2.16
CA ALA A 244 10.12 -40.78 -1.97
C ALA A 244 11.17 -41.68 -2.65
N LYS A 245 11.58 -41.37 -3.89
CA LYS A 245 12.65 -42.12 -4.60
C LYS A 245 14.01 -42.07 -3.89
N LYS A 246 14.23 -41.05 -3.05
CA LYS A 246 15.45 -40.90 -2.26
C LYS A 246 15.27 -41.36 -0.81
N SER A 247 14.13 -41.98 -0.49
CA SER A 247 13.78 -42.41 0.87
C SER A 247 13.87 -41.28 1.91
N MET A 248 13.58 -40.04 1.48
CA MET A 248 13.57 -38.86 2.33
C MET A 248 12.15 -38.60 2.84
N ASN A 249 12.01 -38.35 4.14
CA ASN A 249 10.73 -37.96 4.75
C ASN A 249 10.47 -36.47 4.55
N ILE A 250 9.20 -36.12 4.34
CA ILE A 250 8.73 -34.73 4.30
C ILE A 250 8.04 -34.41 5.63
N GLU A 251 8.67 -33.59 6.46
CA GLU A 251 8.12 -33.15 7.74
C GLU A 251 7.08 -32.05 7.58
N ASN A 252 7.33 -31.13 6.61
CA ASN A 252 6.41 -30.06 6.26
C ASN A 252 6.56 -29.71 4.79
N MET A 253 5.46 -29.33 4.15
CA MET A 253 5.45 -28.83 2.76
C MET A 253 4.47 -27.67 2.65
N VAL A 254 4.97 -26.52 2.23
CA VAL A 254 4.16 -25.34 1.95
C VAL A 254 4.36 -24.93 0.51
N ASN A 255 3.26 -24.77 -0.24
CA ASN A 255 3.27 -24.25 -1.58
C ASN A 255 2.33 -23.05 -1.68
N LYS A 256 2.83 -21.94 -2.22
CA LYS A 256 2.01 -20.78 -2.56
C LYS A 256 2.31 -20.32 -3.97
N ALA A 257 1.29 -19.79 -4.64
CA ALA A 257 1.39 -19.30 -6.00
C ALA A 257 1.06 -17.81 -6.08
N ARG A 258 1.67 -17.15 -7.05
CA ARG A 258 1.36 -15.78 -7.45
C ARG A 258 1.49 -15.65 -8.98
N GLY A 259 0.34 -15.59 -9.66
CA GLY A 259 0.30 -15.58 -11.12
C GLY A 259 0.92 -16.85 -11.73
N GLU A 260 1.88 -16.67 -12.59
CA GLU A 260 2.55 -17.76 -13.32
C GLU A 260 3.58 -18.55 -12.49
N TYR A 261 3.97 -18.03 -11.32
CA TYR A 261 5.02 -18.62 -10.47
C TYR A 261 4.47 -19.14 -9.16
N ALA A 262 5.10 -20.18 -8.68
CA ALA A 262 4.88 -20.73 -7.36
C ALA A 262 6.21 -20.94 -6.62
N TYR A 263 6.11 -20.95 -5.31
CA TYR A 263 7.23 -21.25 -4.43
C TYR A 263 6.82 -22.33 -3.45
N THR A 264 7.60 -23.43 -3.46
CA THR A 264 7.42 -24.56 -2.56
C THR A 264 8.59 -24.63 -1.59
N VAL A 265 8.28 -24.75 -0.32
CA VAL A 265 9.24 -25.02 0.76
C VAL A 265 8.93 -26.40 1.31
N ILE A 266 9.95 -27.26 1.39
CA ILE A 266 9.87 -28.61 1.94
C ILE A 266 10.89 -28.77 3.06
N ASP A 267 10.42 -29.08 4.25
CA ASP A 267 11.26 -29.33 5.42
C ASP A 267 11.48 -30.82 5.61
N THR A 268 12.74 -31.20 5.87
CA THR A 268 13.16 -32.60 6.05
C THR A 268 14.35 -32.70 7.02
N ASN A 269 14.50 -33.84 7.67
CA ASN A 269 15.70 -34.15 8.44
C ASN A 269 16.70 -35.02 7.66
N ASP A 270 16.30 -35.50 6.48
CA ASP A 270 17.13 -36.32 5.61
C ASP A 270 17.88 -35.47 4.59
N LEU A 271 19.07 -35.92 4.20
CA LEU A 271 19.89 -35.27 3.18
C LEU A 271 20.14 -36.20 1.99
N SER A 272 19.91 -35.67 0.78
CA SER A 272 20.42 -36.26 -0.46
C SER A 272 21.10 -35.16 -1.26
N GLU A 273 22.39 -35.30 -1.57
CA GLU A 273 23.19 -34.30 -2.25
C GLU A 273 22.68 -33.97 -3.66
N ASP A 274 21.96 -34.89 -4.29
CA ASP A 274 21.45 -34.74 -5.65
C ASP A 274 19.96 -34.38 -5.74
N ILE A 275 19.26 -34.22 -4.60
CA ILE A 275 17.82 -33.95 -4.60
C ILE A 275 17.45 -32.70 -5.41
N THR A 276 18.25 -31.64 -5.31
CA THR A 276 17.99 -30.41 -6.07
C THR A 276 18.13 -30.65 -7.57
N LYS A 277 19.13 -31.40 -8.01
CA LYS A 277 19.34 -31.77 -9.43
C LYS A 277 18.18 -32.63 -9.95
N VAL A 278 17.73 -33.59 -9.15
CA VAL A 278 16.58 -34.43 -9.52
C VAL A 278 15.32 -33.57 -9.73
N ILE A 279 15.10 -32.61 -8.85
CA ILE A 279 13.94 -31.70 -8.93
C ILE A 279 14.11 -30.73 -10.12
N GLU A 280 15.27 -30.13 -10.32
CA GLU A 280 15.54 -29.18 -11.41
C GLU A 280 15.41 -29.80 -12.81
N ASN A 281 15.57 -31.12 -12.96
CA ASN A 281 15.38 -31.82 -14.24
C ASN A 281 13.91 -31.92 -14.68
N HIS A 282 12.95 -31.56 -13.84
CA HIS A 282 11.54 -31.56 -14.22
C HIS A 282 11.12 -30.28 -14.93
N GLU A 283 10.37 -30.45 -16.01
CA GLU A 283 9.77 -29.31 -16.71
C GLU A 283 8.91 -28.47 -15.77
N GLY A 284 9.06 -27.15 -15.85
CA GLY A 284 8.37 -26.20 -14.98
C GLY A 284 9.14 -25.82 -13.71
N VAL A 285 10.19 -26.54 -13.33
CA VAL A 285 11.09 -26.09 -12.24
C VAL A 285 12.06 -25.05 -12.78
N ILE A 286 12.20 -23.96 -12.04
CA ILE A 286 13.11 -22.85 -12.39
C ILE A 286 14.39 -22.97 -11.60
N LYS A 287 14.25 -23.19 -10.29
CA LYS A 287 15.41 -23.34 -9.38
C LYS A 287 15.02 -24.11 -8.14
N ALA A 288 15.92 -25.00 -7.70
CA ALA A 288 15.85 -25.64 -6.39
C ALA A 288 17.15 -25.40 -5.62
N ARG A 289 17.04 -25.22 -4.31
CA ARG A 289 18.20 -25.12 -3.42
C ARG A 289 17.90 -25.80 -2.09
N ILE A 290 18.93 -26.36 -1.48
CA ILE A 290 18.87 -26.90 -0.13
C ILE A 290 19.55 -25.93 0.83
N ILE A 291 18.96 -25.75 1.99
CA ILE A 291 19.49 -24.93 3.08
C ILE A 291 19.69 -25.85 4.28
N ALA A 292 20.90 -25.92 4.80
CA ALA A 292 21.22 -26.63 6.03
C ALA A 292 21.09 -25.69 7.24
N LYS A 293 20.62 -26.19 8.39
CA LYS A 293 20.61 -25.43 9.64
C LYS A 293 22.06 -25.31 10.12
N ILE A 294 22.57 -24.07 10.20
CA ILE A 294 23.85 -23.83 10.83
C ILE A 294 23.63 -23.97 12.34
N VAL A 295 24.16 -25.01 12.93
CA VAL A 295 24.20 -25.16 14.39
C VAL A 295 25.51 -24.53 14.84
N PHE A 296 25.42 -23.37 15.49
CA PHE A 296 26.53 -22.74 16.19
C PHE A 296 26.64 -23.28 17.60
#